data_af46bb10bc8e522f7caa582450cb797c
#
_entry.id   af46bb10bc8e522f7caa582450cb797c
#
_cell.length_a   1.000
_cell.length_b   1.000
_cell.length_c   1.000
_cell.angle_alpha   90.00
_cell.angle_beta   90.00
_cell.angle_gamma   90.00
#
_symmetry.space_group_name_H-M   'P 1'
#
loop_
_entity.id
_entity.type
_entity.pdbx_description
1 polymer ?
#
loop_
_entity_poly.entity_id
_entity_poly.type
_entity_poly.pdbx_seq_one_letter_code
_entity_poly.pdbx_strand_id
1 'polypeptide(L)'
;MKSMKGIGLLLISNILIYLTLSITVRVLVNMVLPAFGIDVRGAFSQELLVWSSVIGFGGAFISLLFSKQMARAMLDCTQITQPRTQAEQVIYGSVREIAERLHITMPEVWVYDSPDPNAFATGPSKNNAMVAVSTGLLANLREDEVKAVLAHEMGHVFNGDMFSTTVLAGLMNTFVHYISNFV
;
A
#
# COMPACT_ATOMS: atom_id res chain seq x y z
N MET A 1 -19.21 7.85 -7.42
CA MET A 1 -18.67 8.87 -8.34
C MET A 1 -17.40 9.59 -7.83
N LYS A 2 -17.23 9.91 -6.53
CA LYS A 2 -15.99 10.54 -6.02
C LYS A 2 -14.75 9.63 -6.13
N SER A 3 -14.88 8.33 -5.92
CA SER A 3 -13.79 7.35 -6.02
C SER A 3 -13.18 7.23 -7.42
N MET A 4 -14.00 7.21 -8.47
CA MET A 4 -13.50 7.13 -9.87
C MET A 4 -12.69 8.35 -10.30
N LYS A 5 -13.05 9.55 -9.82
CA LYS A 5 -12.29 10.78 -10.11
C LYS A 5 -10.93 10.76 -9.40
N GLY A 6 -10.86 10.24 -8.17
CA GLY A 6 -9.61 10.08 -7.43
C GLY A 6 -8.66 9.09 -8.10
N ILE A 7 -9.16 7.93 -8.51
CA ILE A 7 -8.38 6.92 -9.25
C ILE A 7 -7.88 7.49 -10.59
N GLY A 8 -8.75 8.19 -11.33
CA GLY A 8 -8.37 8.84 -12.59
C GLY A 8 -7.26 9.87 -12.40
N LEU A 9 -7.38 10.74 -11.39
CA LEU A 9 -6.36 11.74 -11.07
C LEU A 9 -5.03 11.08 -10.68
N LEU A 10 -5.08 10.03 -9.89
CA LEU A 10 -3.89 9.29 -9.46
C LEU A 10 -3.20 8.61 -10.65
N LEU A 11 -3.95 7.98 -11.56
CA LEU A 11 -3.38 7.39 -12.77
C LEU A 11 -2.75 8.45 -13.67
N ILE A 12 -3.40 9.59 -13.87
CA ILE A 12 -2.87 10.72 -14.64
C ILE A 12 -1.60 11.25 -14.00
N SER A 13 -1.58 11.46 -12.68
CA SER A 13 -0.39 11.91 -11.95
C SER A 13 0.78 10.94 -12.10
N ASN A 14 0.53 9.63 -11.99
CA ASN A 14 1.58 8.61 -12.16
C ASN A 14 2.11 8.58 -13.61
N ILE A 15 1.24 8.71 -14.61
CA ILE A 15 1.66 8.82 -16.02
C ILE A 15 2.52 10.07 -16.24
N LEU A 16 2.12 11.21 -15.67
CA LEU A 16 2.90 12.45 -15.76
C LEU A 16 4.28 12.31 -15.09
N ILE A 17 4.36 11.71 -13.90
CA ILE A 17 5.62 11.44 -13.20
C ILE A 17 6.50 10.53 -14.05
N TYR A 18 5.94 9.43 -14.58
CA TYR A 18 6.66 8.51 -15.45
C TYR A 18 7.21 9.20 -16.70
N LEU A 19 6.40 9.99 -17.39
CA LEU A 19 6.82 10.76 -18.57
C LEU A 19 7.91 11.77 -18.22
N THR A 20 7.74 12.54 -17.16
CA THR A 20 8.72 13.53 -16.71
C THR A 20 10.07 12.89 -16.40
N LEU A 21 10.07 11.79 -15.63
CA LEU A 21 11.29 11.05 -15.30
C LEU A 21 11.93 10.44 -16.55
N SER A 22 11.14 9.85 -17.44
CA SER A 22 11.64 9.29 -18.70
C SER A 22 12.30 10.34 -19.59
N ILE A 23 11.70 11.54 -19.69
CA ILE A 23 12.27 12.67 -20.43
C ILE A 23 13.56 13.15 -19.73
N THR A 24 13.52 13.31 -18.41
CA THR A 24 14.68 13.76 -17.61
C THR A 24 15.87 12.81 -17.78
N VAL A 25 15.63 11.49 -17.65
CA VAL A 25 16.67 10.48 -17.85
C VAL A 25 17.21 10.49 -19.29
N ARG A 26 16.35 10.64 -20.31
CA ARG A 26 16.80 10.75 -21.71
C ARG A 26 17.66 11.98 -21.95
N VAL A 27 17.28 13.13 -21.43
CA VAL A 27 18.05 14.38 -21.53
C VAL A 27 19.39 14.21 -20.82
N LEU A 28 19.38 13.67 -19.60
CA LEU A 28 20.60 13.43 -18.82
C LEU A 28 21.57 12.52 -19.56
N VAL A 29 21.09 11.36 -20.03
CA VAL A 29 21.90 10.30 -20.67
C VAL A 29 22.39 10.71 -22.06
N ASN A 30 21.56 11.40 -22.85
CA ASN A 30 21.89 11.67 -24.24
C ASN A 30 22.51 13.07 -24.49
N MET A 31 22.34 14.00 -23.54
CA MET A 31 22.83 15.37 -23.71
C MET A 31 23.80 15.80 -22.59
N VAL A 32 23.40 15.61 -21.32
CA VAL A 32 24.17 16.15 -20.19
C VAL A 32 25.43 15.32 -19.93
N LEU A 33 25.30 14.02 -19.70
CA LEU A 33 26.43 13.14 -19.38
C LEU A 33 27.49 13.08 -20.50
N PRO A 34 27.11 12.95 -21.79
CA PRO A 34 28.08 12.99 -22.88
C PRO A 34 28.83 14.31 -22.97
N ALA A 35 28.22 15.45 -22.59
CA ALA A 35 28.91 16.74 -22.56
C ALA A 35 30.04 16.77 -21.52
N PHE A 36 30.00 15.91 -20.51
CA PHE A 36 31.06 15.71 -19.51
C PHE A 36 31.98 14.52 -19.85
N GLY A 37 31.85 13.94 -21.06
CA GLY A 37 32.65 12.77 -21.49
C GLY A 37 32.19 11.43 -20.90
N ILE A 38 31.02 11.37 -20.28
CA ILE A 38 30.44 10.17 -19.66
C ILE A 38 29.40 9.58 -20.63
N ASP A 39 29.72 8.44 -21.26
CA ASP A 39 28.79 7.75 -22.16
C ASP A 39 28.18 6.52 -21.50
N VAL A 40 26.92 6.65 -21.10
CA VAL A 40 26.11 5.58 -20.49
C VAL A 40 24.90 5.21 -21.38
N ARG A 41 24.88 5.62 -22.64
CA ARG A 41 23.74 5.42 -23.55
C ARG A 41 23.41 3.94 -23.78
N GLY A 42 24.40 3.07 -23.80
CA GLY A 42 24.20 1.63 -23.96
C GLY A 42 23.56 0.95 -22.77
N ALA A 43 23.66 1.57 -21.60
CA ALA A 43 23.14 1.02 -20.35
C ALA A 43 21.65 1.38 -20.12
N PHE A 44 21.16 2.55 -20.63
CA PHE A 44 19.76 3.01 -20.48
C PHE A 44 18.93 2.68 -21.73
N SER A 45 18.68 1.39 -21.97
CA SER A 45 17.89 0.96 -23.13
C SER A 45 16.37 1.06 -22.87
N GLN A 46 15.59 1.18 -23.96
CA GLN A 46 14.13 1.11 -23.88
C GLN A 46 13.65 -0.26 -23.37
N GLU A 47 14.35 -1.32 -23.73
CA GLU A 47 14.06 -2.69 -23.28
C GLU A 47 14.19 -2.80 -21.76
N LEU A 48 15.27 -2.25 -21.19
CA LEU A 48 15.48 -2.23 -19.74
C LEU A 48 14.34 -1.48 -19.03
N LEU A 49 13.87 -0.35 -19.57
CA LEU A 49 12.75 0.39 -19.00
C LEU A 49 11.44 -0.44 -19.00
N VAL A 50 11.18 -1.13 -20.11
CA VAL A 50 10.00 -2.02 -20.23
C VAL A 50 10.08 -3.15 -19.19
N TRP A 51 11.21 -3.87 -19.13
CA TRP A 51 11.39 -4.95 -18.16
C TRP A 51 11.34 -4.46 -16.72
N SER A 52 11.97 -3.32 -16.43
CA SER A 52 11.89 -2.71 -15.08
C SER A 52 10.46 -2.34 -14.71
N SER A 53 9.66 -1.88 -15.68
CA SER A 53 8.23 -1.59 -15.46
C SER A 53 7.44 -2.88 -15.17
N VAL A 54 7.65 -3.93 -15.94
CA VAL A 54 6.99 -5.23 -15.74
C VAL A 54 7.32 -5.80 -14.36
N ILE A 55 8.59 -5.76 -13.96
CA ILE A 55 9.03 -6.26 -12.65
C ILE A 55 8.49 -5.38 -11.52
N GLY A 56 8.62 -4.05 -11.65
CA GLY A 56 8.21 -3.09 -10.62
C GLY A 56 6.70 -3.13 -10.35
N PHE A 57 5.89 -3.02 -11.38
CA PHE A 57 4.43 -3.09 -11.24
C PHE A 57 3.97 -4.52 -10.93
N GLY A 58 4.53 -5.53 -11.60
CA GLY A 58 4.18 -6.93 -11.35
C GLY A 58 4.44 -7.31 -9.90
N GLY A 59 5.61 -6.98 -9.35
CA GLY A 59 5.94 -7.22 -7.95
C GLY A 59 5.00 -6.48 -6.99
N ALA A 60 4.68 -5.21 -7.27
CA ALA A 60 3.78 -4.43 -6.44
C ALA A 60 2.34 -5.00 -6.45
N PHE A 61 1.81 -5.41 -7.60
CA PHE A 61 0.50 -6.04 -7.67
C PHE A 61 0.45 -7.42 -7.02
N ILE A 62 1.49 -8.23 -7.18
CA ILE A 62 1.61 -9.51 -6.47
C ILE A 62 1.64 -9.26 -4.96
N SER A 63 2.43 -8.29 -4.48
CA SER A 63 2.46 -7.90 -3.07
C SER A 63 1.09 -7.48 -2.56
N LEU A 64 0.31 -6.71 -3.34
CA LEU A 64 -1.06 -6.33 -2.98
C LEU A 64 -1.98 -7.55 -2.86
N LEU A 65 -1.93 -8.47 -3.83
CA LEU A 65 -2.76 -9.67 -3.83
C LEU A 65 -2.50 -10.57 -2.62
N PHE A 66 -1.23 -10.67 -2.21
CA PHE A 66 -0.80 -11.49 -1.07
C PHE A 66 -0.63 -10.69 0.23
N SER A 67 -1.03 -9.42 0.27
CA SER A 67 -0.80 -8.52 1.40
C SER A 67 -1.35 -9.06 2.73
N LYS A 68 -2.53 -9.65 2.74
CA LYS A 68 -3.12 -10.27 3.93
C LYS A 68 -2.31 -11.47 4.43
N GLN A 69 -1.86 -12.34 3.50
CA GLN A 69 -1.05 -13.50 3.83
C GLN A 69 0.31 -13.09 4.38
N MET A 70 0.94 -12.09 3.75
CA MET A 70 2.22 -11.56 4.21
C MET A 70 2.10 -10.93 5.61
N ALA A 71 1.07 -10.11 5.84
CA ALA A 71 0.85 -9.49 7.15
C ALA A 71 0.67 -10.54 8.26
N ARG A 72 -0.11 -11.59 7.98
CA ARG A 72 -0.33 -12.70 8.93
C ARG A 72 0.96 -13.45 9.25
N ALA A 73 1.75 -13.74 8.22
CA ALA A 73 3.00 -14.50 8.39
C ALA A 73 4.10 -13.70 9.10
N MET A 74 4.15 -12.37 8.89
CA MET A 74 5.19 -11.52 9.47
C MET A 74 4.91 -11.13 10.92
N LEU A 75 3.64 -11.00 11.33
CA LEU A 75 3.25 -10.46 12.62
C LEU A 75 2.61 -11.49 13.55
N ASP A 76 2.57 -12.76 13.15
CA ASP A 76 1.92 -13.83 13.92
C ASP A 76 0.51 -13.44 14.40
N CYS A 77 -0.33 -12.99 13.46
CA CYS A 77 -1.65 -12.47 13.74
C CYS A 77 -2.63 -13.57 14.14
N THR A 78 -3.44 -13.31 15.17
CA THR A 78 -4.57 -14.14 15.59
C THR A 78 -5.89 -13.54 15.13
N GLN A 79 -6.72 -14.29 14.41
CA GLN A 79 -8.00 -13.81 13.91
C GLN A 79 -9.07 -13.80 15.00
N ILE A 80 -9.79 -12.69 15.13
CA ILE A 80 -10.99 -12.60 15.96
C ILE A 80 -12.20 -12.98 15.11
N THR A 81 -12.63 -14.24 15.21
CA THR A 81 -13.88 -14.72 14.58
C THR A 81 -15.07 -14.62 15.54
N GLN A 82 -14.81 -14.88 16.83
CA GLN A 82 -15.76 -14.77 17.92
C GLN A 82 -15.09 -14.02 19.07
N PRO A 83 -15.46 -12.76 19.33
CA PRO A 83 -14.84 -11.96 20.39
C PRO A 83 -15.15 -12.56 21.77
N ARG A 84 -14.11 -12.85 22.55
CA ARG A 84 -14.19 -13.46 23.89
C ARG A 84 -13.91 -12.48 25.02
N THR A 85 -13.03 -11.50 24.77
CA THR A 85 -12.67 -10.48 25.74
C THR A 85 -13.40 -9.16 25.46
N GLN A 86 -13.47 -8.29 26.43
CA GLN A 86 -14.06 -6.95 26.25
C GLN A 86 -13.31 -6.15 25.16
N ALA A 87 -12.00 -6.20 25.15
CA ALA A 87 -11.20 -5.54 24.12
C ALA A 87 -11.52 -6.06 22.72
N GLU A 88 -11.62 -7.40 22.54
CA GLU A 88 -12.03 -8.00 21.27
C GLU A 88 -13.44 -7.60 20.85
N GLN A 89 -14.38 -7.49 21.80
CA GLN A 89 -15.76 -7.04 21.54
C GLN A 89 -15.78 -5.58 21.05
N VAL A 90 -14.97 -4.71 21.65
CA VAL A 90 -14.84 -3.29 21.23
C VAL A 90 -14.29 -3.22 19.80
N ILE A 91 -13.20 -3.93 19.49
CA ILE A 91 -12.60 -3.91 18.15
C ILE A 91 -13.57 -4.46 17.11
N TYR A 92 -14.05 -5.68 17.33
CA TYR A 92 -14.93 -6.40 16.39
C TYR A 92 -16.25 -5.63 16.17
N GLY A 93 -16.85 -5.12 17.25
CA GLY A 93 -18.08 -4.32 17.19
C GLY A 93 -17.87 -3.01 16.44
N SER A 94 -16.76 -2.32 16.68
CA SER A 94 -16.43 -1.07 15.99
C SER A 94 -16.19 -1.28 14.50
N VAL A 95 -15.40 -2.28 14.11
CA VAL A 95 -15.14 -2.59 12.69
C VAL A 95 -16.44 -2.94 11.98
N ARG A 96 -17.32 -3.76 12.61
CA ARG A 96 -18.63 -4.10 12.06
C ARG A 96 -19.52 -2.87 11.86
N GLU A 97 -19.66 -2.04 12.91
CA GLU A 97 -20.49 -0.83 12.85
C GLU A 97 -20.01 0.12 11.74
N ILE A 98 -18.69 0.32 11.62
CA ILE A 98 -18.11 1.18 10.59
C ILE A 98 -18.33 0.58 9.20
N ALA A 99 -18.14 -0.74 9.03
CA ALA A 99 -18.34 -1.41 7.74
C ALA A 99 -19.81 -1.29 7.27
N GLU A 100 -20.77 -1.45 8.19
CA GLU A 100 -22.19 -1.26 7.92
C GLU A 100 -22.50 0.18 7.47
N ARG A 101 -21.97 1.17 8.17
CA ARG A 101 -22.13 2.61 7.83
C ARG A 101 -21.52 2.96 6.46
N LEU A 102 -20.40 2.35 6.13
CA LEU A 102 -19.68 2.58 4.86
C LEU A 102 -20.22 1.71 3.71
N HIS A 103 -21.16 0.81 3.98
CA HIS A 103 -21.69 -0.15 3.00
C HIS A 103 -20.59 -0.95 2.29
N ILE A 104 -19.62 -1.47 3.05
CA ILE A 104 -18.56 -2.35 2.57
C ILE A 104 -18.66 -3.71 3.27
N THR A 105 -18.07 -4.73 2.65
CA THR A 105 -17.90 -6.03 3.32
C THR A 105 -17.05 -5.84 4.58
N MET A 106 -17.51 -6.40 5.70
CA MET A 106 -16.76 -6.34 6.97
C MET A 106 -15.36 -6.94 6.76
N PRO A 107 -14.28 -6.19 7.02
CA PRO A 107 -12.94 -6.72 6.97
C PRO A 107 -12.71 -7.82 8.02
N GLU A 108 -11.76 -8.70 7.76
CA GLU A 108 -11.28 -9.62 8.77
C GLU A 108 -10.62 -8.84 9.90
N VAL A 109 -10.91 -9.20 11.15
CA VAL A 109 -10.36 -8.53 12.35
C VAL A 109 -9.30 -9.43 12.95
N TRP A 110 -8.12 -8.86 13.21
CA TRP A 110 -6.94 -9.58 13.70
C TRP A 110 -6.27 -8.83 14.85
N VAL A 111 -5.61 -9.57 15.74
CA VAL A 111 -4.73 -9.03 16.78
C VAL A 111 -3.35 -9.65 16.61
N TYR A 112 -2.29 -8.88 16.85
CA TYR A 112 -0.92 -9.34 16.87
C TYR A 112 -0.19 -8.85 18.13
N ASP A 113 0.79 -9.62 18.56
CA ASP A 113 1.56 -9.28 19.76
C ASP A 113 2.65 -8.27 19.43
N SER A 114 2.51 -7.07 19.97
CA SER A 114 3.52 -6.00 19.89
C SER A 114 3.27 -5.00 21.02
N PRO A 115 4.32 -4.58 21.74
CA PRO A 115 4.20 -3.55 22.78
C PRO A 115 3.92 -2.15 22.21
N ASP A 116 4.26 -1.91 20.95
CA ASP A 116 4.04 -0.63 20.29
C ASP A 116 2.55 -0.44 19.93
N PRO A 117 1.92 0.69 20.32
CA PRO A 117 0.53 0.96 19.97
C PRO A 117 0.40 1.23 18.47
N ASN A 118 -0.14 0.26 17.74
CA ASN A 118 -0.28 0.34 16.29
C ASN A 118 -1.52 -0.39 15.80
N ALA A 119 -2.09 0.10 14.70
CA ALA A 119 -3.11 -0.58 13.92
C ALA A 119 -2.83 -0.35 12.42
N PHE A 120 -3.29 -1.26 11.59
CA PHE A 120 -3.21 -1.09 10.14
C PHE A 120 -4.32 -1.86 9.43
N ALA A 121 -4.63 -1.42 8.22
CA ALA A 121 -5.49 -2.14 7.31
C ALA A 121 -4.72 -2.53 6.05
N THR A 122 -4.97 -3.73 5.54
CA THR A 122 -4.38 -4.21 4.28
C THR A 122 -5.33 -5.16 3.55
N GLY A 123 -5.09 -5.37 2.27
CA GLY A 123 -5.87 -6.27 1.43
C GLY A 123 -5.95 -5.82 -0.01
N PRO A 124 -6.32 -6.72 -0.94
CA PRO A 124 -6.37 -6.40 -2.36
C PRO A 124 -7.52 -5.46 -2.76
N SER A 125 -8.54 -5.31 -1.94
CA SER A 125 -9.67 -4.41 -2.22
C SER A 125 -10.47 -4.07 -0.96
N LYS A 126 -11.33 -3.05 -1.03
CA LYS A 126 -12.21 -2.65 0.07
C LYS A 126 -13.17 -3.75 0.55
N ASN A 127 -13.50 -4.72 -0.32
CA ASN A 127 -14.36 -5.85 0.03
C ASN A 127 -13.57 -7.14 0.32
N ASN A 128 -12.23 -7.06 0.29
CA ASN A 128 -11.34 -8.14 0.69
C ASN A 128 -10.15 -7.55 1.45
N ALA A 129 -10.42 -7.04 2.63
CA ALA A 129 -9.46 -6.40 3.51
C ALA A 129 -9.38 -7.08 4.86
N MET A 130 -8.33 -6.81 5.59
CA MET A 130 -8.19 -7.11 7.01
C MET A 130 -7.77 -5.85 7.77
N VAL A 131 -8.16 -5.77 9.02
CA VAL A 131 -7.70 -4.78 9.98
C VAL A 131 -7.02 -5.51 11.12
N ALA A 132 -5.81 -5.11 11.47
CA ALA A 132 -5.03 -5.71 12.54
C ALA A 132 -4.67 -4.65 13.59
N VAL A 133 -4.72 -5.03 14.86
CA VAL A 133 -4.48 -4.17 16.01
C VAL A 133 -3.45 -4.83 16.90
N SER A 134 -2.47 -4.06 17.40
CA SER A 134 -1.47 -4.58 18.34
C SER A 134 -2.03 -4.71 19.77
N THR A 135 -1.48 -5.65 20.54
CA THR A 135 -1.74 -5.75 21.98
C THR A 135 -1.36 -4.47 22.72
N GLY A 136 -0.29 -3.80 22.28
CA GLY A 136 0.16 -2.52 22.82
C GLY A 136 -0.87 -1.39 22.64
N LEU A 137 -1.57 -1.35 21.49
CA LEU A 137 -2.63 -0.36 21.28
C LEU A 137 -3.78 -0.59 22.26
N LEU A 138 -4.18 -1.83 22.46
CA LEU A 138 -5.26 -2.19 23.36
C LEU A 138 -4.92 -1.96 24.84
N ALA A 139 -3.65 -2.05 25.20
CA ALA A 139 -3.17 -1.81 26.55
C ALA A 139 -3.02 -0.33 26.89
N ASN A 140 -2.73 0.52 25.89
CA ASN A 140 -2.40 1.93 26.11
C ASN A 140 -3.51 2.91 25.78
N LEU A 141 -4.49 2.53 24.94
CA LEU A 141 -5.57 3.42 24.50
C LEU A 141 -6.90 3.06 25.17
N ARG A 142 -7.72 4.09 25.41
CA ARG A 142 -9.10 3.92 25.85
C ARG A 142 -9.98 3.44 24.70
N GLU A 143 -11.15 2.92 25.01
CA GLU A 143 -12.09 2.39 24.01
C GLU A 143 -12.49 3.41 22.93
N ASP A 144 -12.68 4.68 23.30
CA ASP A 144 -13.00 5.77 22.39
C ASP A 144 -11.84 6.11 21.45
N GLU A 145 -10.61 6.03 21.94
CA GLU A 145 -9.39 6.22 21.16
C GLU A 145 -9.16 5.05 20.19
N VAL A 146 -9.36 3.82 20.64
CA VAL A 146 -9.32 2.62 19.78
C VAL A 146 -10.33 2.73 18.63
N LYS A 147 -11.57 3.16 18.94
CA LYS A 147 -12.60 3.38 17.91
C LYS A 147 -12.19 4.44 16.89
N ALA A 148 -11.56 5.53 17.35
CA ALA A 148 -11.07 6.58 16.45
C ALA A 148 -9.96 6.07 15.51
N VAL A 149 -9.01 5.29 16.02
CA VAL A 149 -7.96 4.65 15.20
C VAL A 149 -8.58 3.70 14.19
N LEU A 150 -9.51 2.84 14.62
CA LEU A 150 -10.20 1.92 13.70
C LEU A 150 -11.00 2.66 12.63
N ALA A 151 -11.63 3.77 12.96
CA ALA A 151 -12.35 4.60 11.99
C ALA A 151 -11.39 5.19 10.93
N HIS A 152 -10.19 5.58 11.35
CA HIS A 152 -9.14 6.05 10.44
C HIS A 152 -8.70 4.95 9.47
N GLU A 153 -8.36 3.77 9.99
CA GLU A 153 -7.93 2.62 9.17
C GLU A 153 -9.03 2.16 8.21
N MET A 154 -10.27 2.12 8.69
CA MET A 154 -11.43 1.79 7.87
C MET A 154 -11.71 2.83 6.78
N GLY A 155 -11.34 4.09 7.02
CA GLY A 155 -11.36 5.16 6.02
C GLY A 155 -10.44 4.84 4.83
N HIS A 156 -9.22 4.36 5.08
CA HIS A 156 -8.29 3.92 4.05
C HIS A 156 -8.84 2.71 3.26
N VAL A 157 -9.47 1.76 3.94
CA VAL A 157 -10.14 0.62 3.27
C VAL A 157 -11.25 1.12 2.33
N PHE A 158 -12.11 2.00 2.82
CA PHE A 158 -13.23 2.53 2.04
C PHE A 158 -12.78 3.34 0.83
N ASN A 159 -11.74 4.16 0.97
CA ASN A 159 -11.19 4.97 -0.11
C ASN A 159 -10.44 4.12 -1.18
N GLY A 160 -10.02 2.91 -0.85
CA GLY A 160 -9.22 2.06 -1.72
C GLY A 160 -7.76 2.52 -1.80
N ASP A 161 -7.24 3.14 -0.74
CA ASP A 161 -5.89 3.70 -0.69
C ASP A 161 -4.81 2.61 -0.90
N MET A 162 -5.11 1.36 -0.56
CA MET A 162 -4.24 0.21 -0.82
C MET A 162 -3.90 0.03 -2.31
N PHE A 163 -4.86 0.24 -3.21
CA PHE A 163 -4.61 0.22 -4.64
C PHE A 163 -3.75 1.41 -5.08
N SER A 164 -4.04 2.60 -4.56
CA SER A 164 -3.32 3.83 -4.87
C SER A 164 -1.85 3.76 -4.47
N THR A 165 -1.58 3.27 -3.26
CA THR A 165 -0.22 3.06 -2.76
C THR A 165 0.52 1.98 -3.55
N THR A 166 -0.17 0.93 -3.99
CA THR A 166 0.42 -0.11 -4.84
C THR A 166 0.85 0.41 -6.21
N VAL A 167 0.03 1.24 -6.85
CA VAL A 167 0.40 1.87 -8.12
C VAL A 167 1.62 2.77 -7.94
N LEU A 168 1.68 3.54 -6.86
CA LEU A 168 2.85 4.36 -6.53
C LEU A 168 4.09 3.50 -6.26
N ALA A 169 3.96 2.42 -5.49
CA ALA A 169 5.04 1.48 -5.22
C ALA A 169 5.56 0.83 -6.52
N GLY A 170 4.67 0.43 -7.43
CA GLY A 170 5.04 -0.10 -8.74
C GLY A 170 5.86 0.88 -9.56
N LEU A 171 5.47 2.15 -9.57
CA LEU A 171 6.23 3.22 -10.22
C LEU A 171 7.63 3.38 -9.59
N MET A 172 7.69 3.50 -8.26
CA MET A 172 8.98 3.64 -7.54
C MET A 172 9.89 2.43 -7.78
N ASN A 173 9.36 1.22 -7.69
CA ASN A 173 10.12 0.00 -7.96
C ASN A 173 10.64 -0.06 -9.40
N THR A 174 9.87 0.43 -10.38
CA THR A 174 10.33 0.55 -11.76
C THR A 174 11.61 1.39 -11.84
N PHE A 175 11.64 2.53 -11.16
CA PHE A 175 12.83 3.40 -11.15
C PHE A 175 13.99 2.77 -10.39
N VAL A 176 13.74 2.15 -9.24
CA VAL A 176 14.78 1.43 -8.48
C VAL A 176 15.41 0.36 -9.37
N HIS A 177 14.63 -0.49 -10.02
CA HIS A 177 15.14 -1.50 -10.93
C HIS A 177 15.86 -0.91 -12.13
N TYR A 178 15.32 0.16 -12.70
CA TYR A 178 15.94 0.80 -13.86
C TYR A 178 17.30 1.41 -13.52
N ILE A 179 17.42 2.04 -12.34
CA ILE A 179 18.67 2.68 -11.91
C ILE A 179 19.67 1.65 -11.36
N SER A 180 19.21 0.63 -10.62
CA SER A 180 20.10 -0.37 -9.99
C SER A 180 20.87 -1.24 -10.99
N ASN A 181 20.48 -1.26 -12.26
CA ASN A 181 21.25 -1.93 -13.32
C ASN A 181 22.54 -1.18 -13.74
N PHE A 182 22.87 -0.08 -13.04
CA PHE A 182 24.07 0.73 -13.29
C PHE A 182 25.15 0.60 -12.21
N VAL A 183 24.81 0.01 -11.09
CA VAL A 183 25.72 -0.23 -9.97
C VAL A 183 26.23 -1.65 -10.00
#